data_4134f3b88ce8b927572b4143e5d2102e
#
_entry.id   4134f3b88ce8b927572b4143e5d2102e
#
_cell.length_a   1.000
_cell.length_b   1.000
_cell.length_c   1.000
_cell.angle_alpha   90.00
_cell.angle_beta   90.00
_cell.angle_gamma   90.00
#
_symmetry.space_group_name_H-M   'P 1'
#
loop_
_entity.id
_entity.type
_entity.pdbx_description
1 polymer ?
#
loop_
_entity_poly.entity_id
_entity_poly.type
_entity_poly.pdbx_seq_one_letter_code
_entity_poly.pdbx_strand_id
1 'polypeptide(L)'
;VMGSRDRMIACSTAAGPAFEGAKIECGMRGRDGAIDHIKLAEDGTLDIHVIEDCKAEGICGSGLMDAVAVGLETGLIDEAGKLFDPEKEDLASASKAVQANADRLSTKESGRVLMLKDEVYLSQKDIREVQLAKGAVAAGIELLAEELGISLRDLHRVMIAGAFGNYMDPHSACRIGMIPM
;
A
#
# COMPACT_ATOMS: atom_id res chain seq x y z
N VAL A 1 -8.60 7.87 -17.06
CA VAL A 1 -9.36 8.88 -17.83
C VAL A 1 -9.27 10.21 -17.10
N MET A 2 -8.94 11.28 -17.81
CA MET A 2 -8.85 12.62 -17.25
C MET A 2 -9.48 13.61 -18.25
N GLY A 3 -10.10 14.68 -17.75
CA GLY A 3 -10.66 15.71 -18.61
C GLY A 3 -11.77 16.55 -17.98
N SER A 4 -12.44 17.30 -18.83
CA SER A 4 -13.59 18.17 -18.51
C SER A 4 -14.82 17.75 -19.32
N ARG A 5 -15.87 18.60 -19.33
CA ARG A 5 -17.03 18.39 -20.19
C ARG A 5 -16.71 18.44 -21.69
N ASP A 6 -15.69 19.21 -22.06
CA ASP A 6 -15.39 19.52 -23.46
C ASP A 6 -14.36 18.57 -24.06
N ARG A 7 -13.46 18.01 -23.26
CA ARG A 7 -12.41 17.10 -23.69
C ARG A 7 -12.13 16.06 -22.61
N MET A 8 -12.10 14.81 -23.00
CA MET A 8 -11.67 13.68 -22.16
C MET A 8 -10.64 12.85 -22.92
N ILE A 9 -9.62 12.41 -22.24
CA ILE A 9 -8.59 11.51 -22.75
C ILE A 9 -8.43 10.33 -21.82
N ALA A 10 -7.91 9.23 -22.32
CA ALA A 10 -7.68 8.01 -21.57
C ALA A 10 -6.36 7.37 -21.96
N CYS A 11 -5.73 6.73 -21.01
CA CYS A 11 -4.61 5.82 -21.25
C CYS A 11 -4.84 4.51 -20.48
N SER A 12 -4.08 3.49 -20.82
CA SER A 12 -3.91 2.28 -20.04
C SER A 12 -2.51 2.27 -19.43
N THR A 13 -2.37 1.66 -18.25
CA THR A 13 -1.08 1.51 -17.58
C THR A 13 -0.83 0.04 -17.26
N ALA A 14 0.43 -0.40 -17.39
CA ALA A 14 0.82 -1.77 -17.08
C ALA A 14 1.20 -1.88 -15.60
N ALA A 15 0.22 -1.68 -14.71
CA ALA A 15 0.44 -1.73 -13.25
C ALA A 15 0.80 -3.14 -12.73
N GLY A 16 0.53 -4.19 -13.51
CA GLY A 16 0.69 -5.58 -13.05
C GLY A 16 -0.37 -5.96 -12.03
N PRO A 17 -0.40 -7.22 -11.58
CA PRO A 17 -1.47 -7.78 -10.75
C PRO A 17 -1.13 -7.78 -9.25
N ALA A 18 -0.31 -6.84 -8.75
CA ALA A 18 0.07 -6.81 -7.34
C ALA A 18 -1.13 -6.63 -6.41
N PHE A 19 -2.04 -5.71 -6.75
CA PHE A 19 -3.25 -5.46 -5.95
C PHE A 19 -4.32 -6.53 -6.08
N GLU A 20 -4.23 -7.43 -7.05
CA GLU A 20 -5.03 -8.66 -7.12
C GLU A 20 -4.42 -9.82 -6.30
N GLY A 21 -3.32 -9.57 -5.60
CA GLY A 21 -2.61 -10.53 -4.76
C GLY A 21 -1.63 -11.44 -5.51
N ALA A 22 -1.53 -11.34 -6.84
CA ALA A 22 -0.53 -12.07 -7.59
C ALA A 22 0.86 -11.43 -7.43
N LYS A 23 1.91 -12.23 -7.36
CA LYS A 23 3.30 -11.84 -7.06
C LYS A 23 3.55 -11.35 -5.63
N ILE A 24 2.55 -11.34 -4.76
CA ILE A 24 2.67 -11.04 -3.34
C ILE A 24 2.77 -12.36 -2.59
N GLU A 25 3.74 -12.50 -1.69
CA GLU A 25 4.06 -13.79 -1.06
C GLU A 25 2.88 -14.37 -0.27
N CYS A 26 2.20 -13.53 0.52
CA CYS A 26 0.97 -13.89 1.21
C CYS A 26 -0.28 -13.32 0.52
N GLY A 27 -0.20 -13.00 -0.78
CA GLY A 27 -1.29 -12.36 -1.52
C GLY A 27 -2.49 -13.28 -1.73
N MET A 28 -3.68 -12.74 -1.56
CA MET A 28 -4.94 -13.43 -1.85
C MET A 28 -6.02 -12.46 -2.31
N ARG A 29 -7.11 -13.00 -2.83
CA ARG A 29 -8.31 -12.20 -3.13
C ARG A 29 -9.04 -11.83 -1.84
N GLY A 30 -9.82 -10.74 -1.86
CA GLY A 30 -10.69 -10.35 -0.75
C GLY A 30 -11.79 -11.41 -0.55
N ARG A 31 -11.61 -12.24 0.48
CA ARG A 31 -12.52 -13.28 0.95
C ARG A 31 -12.22 -13.56 2.43
N ASP A 32 -13.00 -14.42 3.05
CA ASP A 32 -12.78 -14.85 4.42
C ASP A 32 -11.31 -15.21 4.67
N GLY A 33 -10.73 -14.71 5.75
CA GLY A 33 -9.33 -14.88 6.09
C GLY A 33 -8.35 -13.89 5.42
N ALA A 34 -8.81 -13.01 4.54
CA ALA A 34 -7.95 -11.96 3.98
C ALA A 34 -7.79 -10.79 4.96
N ILE A 35 -6.57 -10.34 5.19
CA ILE A 35 -6.31 -9.02 5.78
C ILE A 35 -6.72 -7.98 4.73
N ASP A 36 -7.72 -7.15 5.04
CA ASP A 36 -8.28 -6.17 4.12
C ASP A 36 -8.07 -4.72 4.56
N HIS A 37 -7.86 -4.48 5.88
CA HIS A 37 -7.53 -3.17 6.42
C HIS A 37 -6.46 -3.24 7.49
N ILE A 38 -5.58 -2.22 7.48
CA ILE A 38 -4.56 -2.01 8.51
C ILE A 38 -4.55 -0.53 8.90
N LYS A 39 -4.58 -0.27 10.19
CA LYS A 39 -4.52 1.09 10.74
C LYS A 39 -3.51 1.16 11.87
N LEU A 40 -3.08 2.37 12.21
CA LEU A 40 -2.29 2.63 13.40
C LEU A 40 -3.25 2.87 14.57
N ALA A 41 -3.12 2.09 15.64
CA ALA A 41 -3.84 2.30 16.88
C ALA A 41 -3.23 3.46 17.69
N GLU A 42 -3.95 4.00 18.67
CA GLU A 42 -3.49 5.12 19.52
C GLU A 42 -2.22 4.81 20.32
N ASP A 43 -2.01 3.54 20.66
CA ASP A 43 -0.81 3.08 21.36
C ASP A 43 0.41 2.91 20.45
N GLY A 44 0.24 3.05 19.13
CA GLY A 44 1.27 2.90 18.11
C GLY A 44 1.40 1.50 17.55
N THR A 45 0.59 0.54 17.96
CA THR A 45 0.55 -0.81 17.37
C THR A 45 -0.26 -0.83 16.09
N LEU A 46 -0.06 -1.88 15.27
CA LEU A 46 -0.87 -2.11 14.08
C LEU A 46 -2.20 -2.76 14.47
N ASP A 47 -3.31 -2.10 14.13
CA ASP A 47 -4.66 -2.67 14.18
C ASP A 47 -4.97 -3.31 12.84
N ILE A 48 -5.17 -4.63 12.83
CA ILE A 48 -5.25 -5.46 11.62
C ILE A 48 -6.60 -6.16 11.57
N HIS A 49 -7.42 -5.76 10.61
CA HIS A 49 -8.71 -6.37 10.35
C HIS A 49 -8.57 -7.54 9.35
N VAL A 50 -9.32 -8.61 9.61
CA VAL A 50 -9.41 -9.80 8.77
C VAL A 50 -10.88 -10.02 8.44
N ILE A 51 -11.21 -10.22 7.19
CA ILE A 51 -12.58 -10.50 6.73
C ILE A 51 -13.14 -11.70 7.50
N GLU A 52 -14.36 -11.56 8.05
CA GLU A 52 -15.08 -12.53 8.89
C GLU A 52 -14.39 -12.83 10.25
N ASP A 53 -13.48 -11.97 10.72
CA ASP A 53 -12.81 -12.08 12.03
C ASP A 53 -12.24 -13.48 12.33
N CYS A 54 -11.82 -14.20 11.29
CA CYS A 54 -11.25 -15.53 11.39
C CYS A 54 -9.71 -15.49 11.35
N LYS A 55 -9.07 -16.66 11.29
CA LYS A 55 -7.62 -16.76 11.15
C LYS A 55 -7.16 -16.11 9.84
N ALA A 56 -6.11 -15.28 9.90
CA ALA A 56 -5.52 -14.70 8.71
C ALA A 56 -4.83 -15.77 7.84
N GLU A 57 -5.23 -15.83 6.56
CA GLU A 57 -4.67 -16.73 5.55
C GLU A 57 -3.82 -15.99 4.52
N GLY A 58 -4.04 -14.67 4.35
CA GLY A 58 -3.30 -13.84 3.41
C GLY A 58 -3.71 -12.38 3.48
N ILE A 59 -3.24 -11.59 2.52
CA ILE A 59 -3.51 -10.16 2.42
C ILE A 59 -4.12 -9.85 1.05
N CYS A 60 -5.22 -9.12 1.01
CA CYS A 60 -5.81 -8.66 -0.25
C CYS A 60 -5.30 -7.26 -0.63
N GLY A 61 -5.71 -6.77 -1.80
CA GLY A 61 -5.17 -5.53 -2.37
C GLY A 61 -5.37 -4.29 -1.49
N SER A 62 -6.51 -4.15 -0.81
CA SER A 62 -6.76 -3.03 0.11
C SER A 62 -5.85 -3.11 1.34
N GLY A 63 -5.77 -4.28 1.98
CA GLY A 63 -4.86 -4.50 3.11
C GLY A 63 -3.40 -4.30 2.74
N LEU A 64 -2.98 -4.75 1.55
CA LEU A 64 -1.63 -4.53 1.03
C LEU A 64 -1.30 -3.03 0.88
N MET A 65 -2.25 -2.26 0.37
CA MET A 65 -2.11 -0.81 0.22
C MET A 65 -2.00 -0.13 1.60
N ASP A 66 -2.88 -0.48 2.53
CA ASP A 66 -2.87 0.03 3.89
C ASP A 66 -1.57 -0.33 4.62
N ALA A 67 -1.08 -1.58 4.48
CA ALA A 67 0.17 -2.03 5.07
C ALA A 67 1.36 -1.16 4.65
N VAL A 68 1.47 -0.83 3.36
CA VAL A 68 2.55 0.02 2.86
C VAL A 68 2.34 1.47 3.27
N ALA A 69 1.11 2.00 3.23
CA ALA A 69 0.80 3.37 3.64
C ALA A 69 1.13 3.61 5.13
N VAL A 70 0.62 2.74 6.01
CA VAL A 70 0.92 2.81 7.46
C VAL A 70 2.41 2.59 7.71
N GLY A 71 3.06 1.68 6.97
CA GLY A 71 4.51 1.47 7.04
C GLY A 71 5.30 2.76 6.77
N LEU A 72 4.93 3.50 5.72
CA LEU A 72 5.53 4.79 5.36
C LEU A 72 5.23 5.91 6.39
N GLU A 73 4.05 5.92 6.97
CA GLU A 73 3.65 6.92 7.97
C GLU A 73 4.39 6.73 9.30
N THR A 74 4.62 5.50 9.66
CA THR A 74 5.22 5.12 10.93
C THR A 74 6.75 5.06 10.91
N GLY A 75 7.35 4.93 9.73
CA GLY A 75 8.78 4.68 9.55
C GLY A 75 9.15 3.20 9.62
N LEU A 76 8.17 2.28 9.68
CA LEU A 76 8.40 0.84 9.47
C LEU A 76 8.89 0.56 8.04
N ILE A 77 8.50 1.41 7.10
CA ILE A 77 9.01 1.48 5.73
C ILE A 77 9.54 2.89 5.51
N ASP A 78 10.75 3.06 5.02
CA ASP A 78 11.30 4.36 4.65
C ASP A 78 10.78 4.84 3.29
N GLU A 79 11.05 6.11 2.95
CA GLU A 79 10.61 6.72 1.68
C GLU A 79 11.21 6.05 0.43
N ALA A 80 12.29 5.27 0.58
CA ALA A 80 12.85 4.44 -0.49
C ALA A 80 12.15 3.07 -0.61
N GLY A 81 11.22 2.75 0.32
CA GLY A 81 10.49 1.49 0.39
C GLY A 81 11.28 0.37 1.08
N LYS A 82 12.26 0.69 1.93
CA LYS A 82 13.01 -0.30 2.69
C LYS A 82 12.36 -0.51 4.06
N LEU A 83 12.17 -1.76 4.46
CA LEU A 83 11.74 -2.11 5.81
C LEU A 83 12.82 -1.76 6.84
N PHE A 84 12.39 -1.21 7.98
CA PHE A 84 13.25 -0.93 9.13
C PHE A 84 14.02 -2.19 9.56
N ASP A 85 15.30 -2.03 9.85
CA ASP A 85 16.20 -3.13 10.20
C ASP A 85 16.75 -2.93 11.62
N PRO A 86 16.12 -3.53 12.65
CA PRO A 86 16.55 -3.35 14.03
C PRO A 86 17.96 -3.89 14.33
N GLU A 87 18.56 -4.67 13.43
CA GLU A 87 19.96 -5.12 13.56
C GLU A 87 20.97 -4.07 13.06
N LYS A 88 20.52 -3.11 12.24
CA LYS A 88 21.38 -2.08 11.61
C LYS A 88 21.01 -0.66 12.01
N GLU A 89 19.79 -0.46 12.47
CA GLU A 89 19.21 0.84 12.78
C GLU A 89 18.91 0.93 14.28
N ASP A 90 19.12 2.10 14.87
CA ASP A 90 18.91 2.27 16.31
C ASP A 90 17.41 2.34 16.64
N LEU A 91 16.89 1.27 17.20
CA LEU A 91 15.50 1.16 17.62
C LEU A 91 15.12 2.21 18.68
N ALA A 92 16.06 2.60 19.55
CA ALA A 92 15.78 3.57 20.62
C ALA A 92 15.51 4.97 20.08
N SER A 93 16.08 5.32 18.92
CA SER A 93 15.86 6.60 18.22
C SER A 93 14.73 6.55 17.21
N ALA A 94 14.16 5.37 16.94
CA ALA A 94 13.07 5.20 16.00
C ALA A 94 11.74 5.78 16.52
N SER A 95 10.77 5.92 15.63
CA SER A 95 9.43 6.39 16.01
C SER A 95 8.78 5.49 17.07
N LYS A 96 7.84 6.05 17.84
CA LYS A 96 7.07 5.27 18.81
C LYS A 96 6.38 4.08 18.17
N ALA A 97 5.88 4.22 16.95
CA ALA A 97 5.21 3.15 16.22
C ALA A 97 6.19 2.05 15.79
N VAL A 98 7.41 2.39 15.34
CA VAL A 98 8.46 1.39 15.05
C VAL A 98 8.81 0.61 16.31
N GLN A 99 8.99 1.30 17.45
CA GLN A 99 9.28 0.66 18.73
C GLN A 99 8.15 -0.28 19.17
N ALA A 100 6.89 0.12 19.03
CA ALA A 100 5.72 -0.67 19.40
C ALA A 100 5.50 -1.91 18.52
N ASN A 101 6.08 -1.95 17.31
CA ASN A 101 5.96 -3.06 16.37
C ASN A 101 7.31 -3.74 16.06
N ALA A 102 8.33 -3.51 16.89
CA ALA A 102 9.67 -4.05 16.65
C ALA A 102 9.72 -5.59 16.64
N ASP A 103 8.88 -6.23 17.44
CA ASP A 103 8.71 -7.68 17.51
C ASP A 103 8.10 -8.30 16.23
N ARG A 104 7.44 -7.48 15.40
CA ARG A 104 6.90 -7.87 14.10
C ARG A 104 7.96 -7.88 13.00
N LEU A 105 9.10 -7.21 13.20
CA LEU A 105 10.18 -7.16 12.23
C LEU A 105 11.03 -8.44 12.35
N SER A 106 11.07 -9.23 11.29
CA SER A 106 11.73 -10.53 11.26
C SER A 106 12.47 -10.75 9.94
N THR A 107 13.18 -11.86 9.83
CA THR A 107 13.86 -12.28 8.62
C THR A 107 13.39 -13.69 8.25
N LYS A 108 12.97 -13.87 7.02
CA LYS A 108 12.62 -15.17 6.41
C LYS A 108 13.59 -15.46 5.25
N GLU A 109 13.40 -16.57 4.56
CA GLU A 109 14.22 -16.92 3.39
C GLU A 109 14.16 -15.83 2.28
N SER A 110 13.03 -15.17 2.13
CA SER A 110 12.82 -14.05 1.20
C SER A 110 13.44 -12.71 1.64
N GLY A 111 14.09 -12.68 2.82
CA GLY A 111 14.69 -11.48 3.41
C GLY A 111 13.88 -10.88 4.56
N ARG A 112 14.03 -9.56 4.76
CA ARG A 112 13.32 -8.82 5.80
C ARG A 112 11.81 -8.83 5.54
N VAL A 113 11.02 -9.08 6.61
CA VAL A 113 9.56 -9.09 6.58
C VAL A 113 8.98 -8.34 7.78
N LEU A 114 7.80 -7.78 7.59
CA LEU A 114 6.93 -7.27 8.64
C LEU A 114 5.81 -8.28 8.87
N MET A 115 5.81 -8.96 10.02
CA MET A 115 4.76 -9.88 10.42
C MET A 115 3.48 -9.09 10.70
N LEU A 116 2.38 -9.49 10.07
CA LEU A 116 1.08 -8.83 10.22
C LEU A 116 0.20 -9.56 11.25
N LYS A 117 -0.36 -10.67 10.88
CA LYS A 117 -1.22 -11.48 11.74
C LYS A 117 -1.09 -12.96 11.39
N ASP A 118 -1.10 -13.83 12.40
CA ASP A 118 -0.85 -15.26 12.25
C ASP A 118 0.47 -15.51 11.48
N GLU A 119 0.44 -16.22 10.35
CA GLU A 119 1.59 -16.48 9.50
C GLU A 119 1.72 -15.49 8.32
N VAL A 120 0.81 -14.50 8.23
CA VAL A 120 0.78 -13.53 7.14
C VAL A 120 1.79 -12.40 7.42
N TYR A 121 2.56 -12.05 6.41
CA TYR A 121 3.58 -11.02 6.47
C TYR A 121 3.66 -10.23 5.17
N LEU A 122 4.28 -9.04 5.25
CA LEU A 122 4.68 -8.21 4.13
C LEU A 122 6.19 -8.32 3.95
N SER A 123 6.64 -8.79 2.79
CA SER A 123 8.07 -8.91 2.48
C SER A 123 8.61 -7.65 1.80
N GLN A 124 9.94 -7.49 1.84
CA GLN A 124 10.62 -6.43 1.08
C GLN A 124 10.33 -6.52 -0.42
N LYS A 125 10.13 -7.73 -0.95
CA LYS A 125 9.79 -7.97 -2.36
C LYS A 125 8.36 -7.49 -2.67
N ASP A 126 7.41 -7.73 -1.77
CA ASP A 126 6.02 -7.28 -1.94
C ASP A 126 5.95 -5.75 -2.01
N ILE A 127 6.72 -5.05 -1.18
CA ILE A 127 6.82 -3.58 -1.24
C ILE A 127 7.33 -3.13 -2.61
N ARG A 128 8.29 -3.84 -3.22
CA ARG A 128 8.76 -3.54 -4.58
C ARG A 128 7.67 -3.73 -5.64
N GLU A 129 6.86 -4.77 -5.54
CA GLU A 129 5.73 -4.97 -6.45
C GLU A 129 4.69 -3.84 -6.32
N VAL A 130 4.42 -3.37 -5.09
CA VAL A 130 3.57 -2.19 -4.86
C VAL A 130 4.18 -0.94 -5.46
N GLN A 131 5.49 -0.71 -5.30
CA GLN A 131 6.18 0.45 -5.90
C GLN A 131 6.08 0.45 -7.43
N LEU A 132 6.23 -0.71 -8.08
CA LEU A 132 6.08 -0.83 -9.54
C LEU A 132 4.64 -0.55 -9.98
N ALA A 133 3.67 -1.13 -9.29
CA ALA A 133 2.25 -0.95 -9.62
C ALA A 133 1.80 0.51 -9.44
N LYS A 134 2.10 1.13 -8.28
CA LYS A 134 1.74 2.53 -8.03
C LYS A 134 2.45 3.47 -8.99
N GLY A 135 3.72 3.21 -9.31
CA GLY A 135 4.50 4.02 -10.23
C GLY A 135 3.91 4.03 -11.65
N ALA A 136 3.45 2.87 -12.14
CA ALA A 136 2.77 2.79 -13.43
C ALA A 136 1.46 3.61 -13.47
N VAL A 137 0.67 3.56 -12.38
CA VAL A 137 -0.57 4.35 -12.27
C VAL A 137 -0.27 5.84 -12.20
N ALA A 138 0.65 6.26 -11.33
CA ALA A 138 1.06 7.66 -11.17
C ALA A 138 1.59 8.26 -12.48
N ALA A 139 2.48 7.54 -13.18
CA ALA A 139 3.01 7.97 -14.47
C ALA A 139 1.89 8.15 -15.51
N GLY A 140 0.90 7.25 -15.53
CA GLY A 140 -0.26 7.41 -16.42
C GLY A 140 -1.10 8.65 -16.10
N ILE A 141 -1.25 8.98 -14.83
CA ILE A 141 -1.95 10.21 -14.40
C ILE A 141 -1.17 11.45 -14.82
N GLU A 142 0.15 11.46 -14.62
CA GLU A 142 1.03 12.57 -15.03
C GLU A 142 1.01 12.79 -16.55
N LEU A 143 1.12 11.72 -17.34
CA LEU A 143 1.04 11.80 -18.81
C LEU A 143 -0.30 12.36 -19.30
N LEU A 144 -1.41 11.98 -18.65
CA LEU A 144 -2.72 12.56 -19.00
C LEU A 144 -2.81 14.05 -18.64
N ALA A 145 -2.24 14.47 -17.53
CA ALA A 145 -2.20 15.88 -17.15
C ALA A 145 -1.34 16.69 -18.14
N GLU A 146 -0.17 16.18 -18.49
CA GLU A 146 0.72 16.79 -19.48
C GLU A 146 0.04 16.95 -20.86
N GLU A 147 -0.61 15.91 -21.37
CA GLU A 147 -1.35 15.92 -22.64
C GLU A 147 -2.53 16.92 -22.63
N LEU A 148 -3.14 17.16 -21.48
CA LEU A 148 -4.17 18.17 -21.31
C LEU A 148 -3.62 19.59 -21.05
N GLY A 149 -2.32 19.73 -20.80
CA GLY A 149 -1.69 21.00 -20.46
C GLY A 149 -2.11 21.56 -19.09
N ILE A 150 -2.42 20.68 -18.13
CA ILE A 150 -2.85 21.05 -16.77
C ILE A 150 -1.87 20.53 -15.72
N SER A 151 -1.87 21.15 -14.56
CA SER A 151 -1.18 20.64 -13.37
C SER A 151 -2.07 19.64 -12.62
N LEU A 152 -1.48 18.66 -11.95
CA LEU A 152 -2.23 17.76 -11.04
C LEU A 152 -2.95 18.53 -9.93
N ARG A 153 -2.48 19.72 -9.58
CA ARG A 153 -3.12 20.62 -8.60
C ARG A 153 -4.43 21.25 -9.10
N ASP A 154 -4.65 21.22 -10.42
CA ASP A 154 -5.88 21.74 -11.05
C ASP A 154 -6.99 20.68 -11.04
N LEU A 155 -6.71 19.47 -10.58
CA LEU A 155 -7.72 18.40 -10.47
C LEU A 155 -8.69 18.70 -9.32
N HIS A 156 -9.96 18.91 -9.66
CA HIS A 156 -11.01 19.16 -8.67
C HIS A 156 -11.55 17.89 -8.02
N ARG A 157 -11.38 16.75 -8.68
CA ARG A 157 -11.91 15.47 -8.20
C ARG A 157 -11.15 14.29 -8.81
N VAL A 158 -10.83 13.31 -7.98
CA VAL A 158 -10.39 11.99 -8.38
C VAL A 158 -11.52 10.99 -8.07
N MET A 159 -11.91 10.18 -9.03
CA MET A 159 -12.94 9.16 -8.87
C MET A 159 -12.33 7.79 -9.11
N ILE A 160 -12.42 6.94 -8.11
CA ILE A 160 -11.98 5.56 -8.19
C ILE A 160 -13.20 4.70 -8.50
N ALA A 161 -13.13 3.90 -9.54
CA ALA A 161 -14.24 3.06 -9.99
C ALA A 161 -13.82 1.59 -10.06
N GLY A 162 -14.81 0.71 -9.98
CA GLY A 162 -14.60 -0.75 -9.98
C GLY A 162 -14.69 -1.37 -8.59
N ALA A 163 -14.80 -2.71 -8.55
CA ALA A 163 -14.98 -3.45 -7.30
C ALA A 163 -13.84 -3.19 -6.31
N PHE A 164 -12.59 -3.21 -6.76
CA PHE A 164 -11.42 -2.91 -5.93
C PHE A 164 -11.48 -1.49 -5.35
N GLY A 165 -11.89 -0.50 -6.14
CA GLY A 165 -11.99 0.89 -5.70
C GLY A 165 -12.97 1.13 -4.55
N ASN A 166 -13.97 0.27 -4.36
CA ASN A 166 -14.92 0.38 -3.25
C ASN A 166 -14.32 -0.02 -1.90
N TYR A 167 -13.24 -0.80 -1.90
CA TYR A 167 -12.58 -1.29 -0.69
C TYR A 167 -11.26 -0.57 -0.41
N MET A 168 -10.75 0.19 -1.38
CA MET A 168 -9.51 0.93 -1.25
C MET A 168 -9.69 2.17 -0.38
N ASP A 169 -8.82 2.37 0.60
CA ASP A 169 -8.74 3.64 1.33
C ASP A 169 -8.08 4.71 0.44
N PRO A 170 -8.78 5.80 0.10
CA PRO A 170 -8.19 6.90 -0.66
C PRO A 170 -6.98 7.54 0.00
N HIS A 171 -6.94 7.60 1.35
CA HIS A 171 -5.80 8.12 2.09
C HIS A 171 -4.55 7.24 1.86
N SER A 172 -4.69 5.94 1.99
CA SER A 172 -3.61 4.98 1.71
C SER A 172 -3.12 5.08 0.27
N ALA A 173 -4.04 5.22 -0.71
CA ALA A 173 -3.69 5.40 -2.12
C ALA A 173 -2.90 6.68 -2.39
N CYS A 174 -3.27 7.79 -1.73
CA CYS A 174 -2.52 9.05 -1.78
C CYS A 174 -1.16 8.90 -1.08
N ARG A 175 -1.13 8.31 0.11
CA ARG A 175 0.10 8.19 0.92
C ARG A 175 1.19 7.37 0.22
N ILE A 176 0.83 6.29 -0.47
CA ILE A 176 1.79 5.54 -1.29
C ILE A 176 2.17 6.26 -2.60
N GLY A 177 1.51 7.37 -2.93
CA GLY A 177 1.75 8.14 -4.16
C GLY A 177 1.21 7.47 -5.42
N MET A 178 0.12 6.71 -5.33
CA MET A 178 -0.56 6.12 -6.48
C MET A 178 -1.49 7.10 -7.17
N ILE A 179 -2.17 7.93 -6.39
CA ILE A 179 -3.05 9.02 -6.86
C ILE A 179 -2.63 10.35 -6.23
N PRO A 180 -2.89 11.49 -6.89
CA PRO A 180 -2.57 12.80 -6.34
C PRO A 180 -3.45 13.13 -5.13
N MET A 181 -2.85 13.90 -4.19
CA MET A 181 -3.55 14.48 -3.03
C MET A 181 -4.26 15.78 -3.42
#